data_ae4beaea12d40318e414ec0ea9862559
#
_entry.id   ae4beaea12d40318e414ec0ea9862559
#
_cell.length_a   1.000
_cell.length_b   1.000
_cell.length_c   1.000
_cell.angle_alpha   90.00
_cell.angle_beta   90.00
_cell.angle_gamma   90.00
#
_symmetry.space_group_name_H-M   'P 1'
#
loop_
_entity.id
_entity.type
_entity.pdbx_description
1 polymer ?
#
loop_
_entity_poly.entity_id
_entity_poly.type
_entity_poly.pdbx_seq_one_letter_code
_entity_poly.pdbx_strand_id
1 'polypeptide(L)'
;QNLKMLALIAEEIGMINRKQDLYDDALTNFREALTTYKQLKDSLSVISASLNIARVYLFKSEWDSCSLYYNNALEIAVQKNYLSEITILHELGILYRSMQNLPEAERYFLAAYEKETDEEKKYMECLSLGYLYMQMGQTENARKYLKMSANSSKAYTQISAYDCLYFLEKDIDNFEEAIVYHELADSITNSMEELNSRELIASLQKKYENEKLQNDNLQMKVRYTNFILWGTIAFLSVVACMCYYYYKNRNNKKKIAEIELQIRDNEEEIERYRQEIEDIQISKDQVVKENLMLE
;
A
#
# COMPACT_ATOMS: atom_id res chain seq x y z
N GLN A 1 -24.10 4.11 -6.29
CA GLN A 1 -22.73 4.22 -5.71
C GLN A 1 -21.67 3.59 -6.62
N ASN A 2 -21.96 2.44 -7.25
CA ASN A 2 -20.97 1.72 -8.07
C ASN A 2 -20.53 2.49 -9.32
N LEU A 3 -21.46 3.15 -10.03
CA LEU A 3 -21.16 3.92 -11.24
C LEU A 3 -20.22 5.12 -10.98
N LYS A 4 -20.44 5.84 -9.89
CA LYS A 4 -19.58 6.98 -9.51
C LYS A 4 -18.16 6.50 -9.18
N MET A 5 -18.02 5.36 -8.50
CA MET A 5 -16.71 4.76 -8.19
C MET A 5 -15.98 4.34 -9.47
N LEU A 6 -16.67 3.73 -10.42
CA LEU A 6 -16.07 3.36 -11.70
C LEU A 6 -15.59 4.58 -12.49
N ALA A 7 -16.37 5.67 -12.51
CA ALA A 7 -15.97 6.91 -13.16
C ALA A 7 -14.72 7.53 -12.49
N LEU A 8 -14.63 7.52 -11.15
CA LEU A 8 -13.43 7.95 -10.43
C LEU A 8 -12.20 7.12 -10.79
N ILE A 9 -12.34 5.80 -10.84
CA ILE A 9 -11.24 4.90 -11.23
C ILE A 9 -10.80 5.18 -12.68
N ALA A 10 -11.75 5.37 -13.60
CA ALA A 10 -11.41 5.73 -14.98
C ALA A 10 -10.67 7.08 -15.05
N GLU A 11 -11.11 8.09 -14.27
CA GLU A 11 -10.42 9.39 -14.20
C GLU A 11 -9.00 9.26 -13.66
N GLU A 12 -8.76 8.46 -12.61
CA GLU A 12 -7.42 8.18 -12.07
C GLU A 12 -6.52 7.45 -13.07
N ILE A 13 -7.05 6.43 -13.78
CA ILE A 13 -6.31 5.76 -14.85
C ILE A 13 -5.95 6.75 -15.96
N GLY A 14 -6.88 7.62 -16.35
CA GLY A 14 -6.64 8.68 -17.32
C GLY A 14 -5.52 9.63 -16.88
N MET A 15 -5.47 10.01 -15.62
CA MET A 15 -4.38 10.84 -15.07
C MET A 15 -3.02 10.14 -15.11
N ILE A 16 -2.98 8.84 -14.82
CA ILE A 16 -1.75 8.03 -14.91
C ILE A 16 -1.29 7.96 -16.37
N ASN A 17 -2.19 7.64 -17.30
CA ASN A 17 -1.88 7.58 -18.74
C ASN A 17 -1.35 8.93 -19.26
N ARG A 18 -1.96 10.04 -18.86
CA ARG A 18 -1.49 11.39 -19.24
C ARG A 18 -0.07 11.68 -18.74
N LYS A 19 0.27 11.24 -17.49
CA LYS A 19 1.62 11.38 -16.94
C LYS A 19 2.67 10.52 -17.66
N GLN A 20 2.22 9.49 -18.37
CA GLN A 20 3.07 8.60 -19.18
C GLN A 20 3.04 8.98 -20.67
N ASP A 21 2.49 10.15 -21.00
CA ASP A 21 2.29 10.66 -22.37
C ASP A 21 1.43 9.76 -23.27
N LEU A 22 0.66 8.85 -22.68
CA LEU A 22 -0.32 8.00 -23.36
C LEU A 22 -1.63 8.78 -23.56
N TYR A 23 -1.60 9.82 -24.39
CA TYR A 23 -2.68 10.80 -24.53
C TYR A 23 -3.99 10.24 -25.03
N ASP A 24 -3.98 9.29 -25.99
CA ASP A 24 -5.19 8.71 -26.55
C ASP A 24 -5.90 7.78 -25.55
N ASP A 25 -5.14 7.02 -24.77
CA ASP A 25 -5.67 6.21 -23.68
C ASP A 25 -6.22 7.09 -22.55
N ALA A 26 -5.53 8.18 -22.23
CA ALA A 26 -6.00 9.18 -21.25
C ALA A 26 -7.35 9.77 -21.69
N LEU A 27 -7.47 10.20 -22.96
CA LEU A 27 -8.73 10.73 -23.52
C LEU A 27 -9.86 9.72 -23.45
N THR A 28 -9.58 8.45 -23.73
CA THR A 28 -10.58 7.37 -23.65
C THR A 28 -11.14 7.25 -22.25
N ASN A 29 -10.27 7.16 -21.25
CA ASN A 29 -10.66 7.02 -19.85
C ASN A 29 -11.38 8.28 -19.33
N PHE A 30 -10.91 9.49 -19.66
CA PHE A 30 -11.57 10.73 -19.23
C PHE A 30 -12.94 10.91 -19.88
N ARG A 31 -13.16 10.50 -21.14
CA ARG A 31 -14.46 10.54 -21.81
C ARG A 31 -15.46 9.56 -21.20
N GLU A 32 -15.00 8.36 -20.81
CA GLU A 32 -15.83 7.39 -20.07
C GLU A 32 -16.28 7.99 -18.73
N ALA A 33 -15.35 8.56 -17.96
CA ALA A 33 -15.65 9.24 -16.70
C ALA A 33 -16.65 10.40 -16.93
N LEU A 34 -16.39 11.27 -17.91
CA LEU A 34 -17.25 12.40 -18.25
C LEU A 34 -18.68 11.96 -18.61
N THR A 35 -18.82 10.90 -19.39
CA THR A 35 -20.13 10.36 -19.78
C THR A 35 -20.91 9.91 -18.55
N THR A 36 -20.25 9.17 -17.66
CA THR A 36 -20.84 8.69 -16.42
C THR A 36 -21.23 9.84 -15.49
N TYR A 37 -20.38 10.86 -15.33
CA TYR A 37 -20.69 12.02 -14.50
C TYR A 37 -21.87 12.84 -15.05
N LYS A 38 -22.01 12.95 -16.38
CA LYS A 38 -23.18 13.56 -17.01
C LYS A 38 -24.47 12.79 -16.72
N GLN A 39 -24.42 11.43 -16.79
CA GLN A 39 -25.56 10.59 -16.42
C GLN A 39 -25.96 10.76 -14.95
N LEU A 40 -25.00 10.91 -14.07
CA LEU A 40 -25.20 11.14 -12.63
C LEU A 40 -25.62 12.59 -12.31
N LYS A 41 -25.59 13.51 -13.28
CA LYS A 41 -25.82 14.95 -13.11
C LYS A 41 -24.88 15.60 -12.09
N ASP A 42 -23.66 15.05 -11.95
CA ASP A 42 -22.61 15.54 -11.04
C ASP A 42 -21.79 16.63 -11.75
N SER A 43 -22.26 17.88 -11.65
CA SER A 43 -21.68 19.03 -12.35
C SER A 43 -20.20 19.27 -11.97
N LEU A 44 -19.81 19.06 -10.70
CA LEU A 44 -18.42 19.25 -10.27
C LEU A 44 -17.49 18.23 -10.92
N SER A 45 -17.89 16.96 -10.93
CA SER A 45 -17.10 15.91 -11.59
C SER A 45 -17.10 16.06 -13.12
N VAL A 46 -18.18 16.60 -13.72
CA VAL A 46 -18.21 16.98 -15.16
C VAL A 46 -17.17 18.05 -15.47
N ILE A 47 -17.04 19.09 -14.60
CA ILE A 47 -15.99 20.10 -14.76
C ILE A 47 -14.60 19.45 -14.67
N SER A 48 -14.32 18.64 -13.63
CA SER A 48 -13.03 17.97 -13.44
C SER A 48 -12.62 17.16 -14.67
N ALA A 49 -13.50 16.27 -15.14
CA ALA A 49 -13.23 15.44 -16.31
C ALA A 49 -13.04 16.30 -17.57
N SER A 50 -13.81 17.38 -17.75
CA SER A 50 -13.65 18.30 -18.89
C SER A 50 -12.31 19.02 -18.85
N LEU A 51 -11.83 19.48 -17.69
CA LEU A 51 -10.50 20.06 -17.51
C LEU A 51 -9.39 19.07 -17.84
N ASN A 52 -9.53 17.81 -17.41
CA ASN A 52 -8.54 16.78 -17.69
C ASN A 52 -8.45 16.49 -19.20
N ILE A 53 -9.59 16.43 -19.92
CA ILE A 53 -9.63 16.29 -21.37
C ILE A 53 -8.99 17.52 -22.06
N ALA A 54 -9.34 18.73 -21.63
CA ALA A 54 -8.79 19.95 -22.20
C ALA A 54 -7.27 20.02 -22.04
N ARG A 55 -6.72 19.63 -20.87
CA ARG A 55 -5.27 19.58 -20.65
C ARG A 55 -4.57 18.59 -21.57
N VAL A 56 -5.19 17.42 -21.88
CA VAL A 56 -4.60 16.51 -22.87
C VAL A 56 -4.56 17.16 -24.25
N TYR A 57 -5.64 17.85 -24.66
CA TYR A 57 -5.64 18.57 -25.94
C TYR A 57 -4.65 19.74 -25.97
N LEU A 58 -4.41 20.40 -24.82
CA LEU A 58 -3.37 21.41 -24.69
C LEU A 58 -1.98 20.84 -24.98
N PHE A 59 -1.65 19.65 -24.40
CA PHE A 59 -0.37 18.97 -24.67
C PHE A 59 -0.24 18.51 -26.13
N LYS A 60 -1.35 18.12 -26.76
CA LYS A 60 -1.40 17.74 -28.18
C LYS A 60 -1.40 18.97 -29.12
N SER A 61 -1.43 20.19 -28.57
CA SER A 61 -1.60 21.44 -29.33
C SER A 61 -2.87 21.48 -30.21
N GLU A 62 -3.90 20.75 -29.78
CA GLU A 62 -5.22 20.73 -30.42
C GLU A 62 -6.11 21.84 -29.79
N TRP A 63 -5.81 23.10 -30.17
CA TRP A 63 -6.33 24.31 -29.52
C TRP A 63 -7.85 24.44 -29.54
N ASP A 64 -8.51 24.11 -30.65
CA ASP A 64 -9.96 24.19 -30.79
C ASP A 64 -10.67 23.22 -29.84
N SER A 65 -10.20 21.98 -29.76
CA SER A 65 -10.72 20.98 -28.83
C SER A 65 -10.48 21.40 -27.38
N CYS A 66 -9.28 21.89 -27.08
CA CYS A 66 -8.93 22.39 -25.75
C CYS A 66 -9.86 23.53 -25.33
N SER A 67 -10.03 24.55 -26.19
CA SER A 67 -10.91 25.71 -25.95
C SER A 67 -12.37 25.26 -25.73
N LEU A 68 -12.87 24.33 -26.53
CA LEU A 68 -14.24 23.84 -26.41
C LEU A 68 -14.50 23.24 -25.01
N TYR A 69 -13.60 22.37 -24.53
CA TYR A 69 -13.79 21.73 -23.23
C TYR A 69 -13.64 22.72 -22.07
N TYR A 70 -12.68 23.68 -22.12
CA TYR A 70 -12.56 24.72 -21.10
C TYR A 70 -13.78 25.63 -21.07
N ASN A 71 -14.28 26.09 -22.23
CA ASN A 71 -15.44 26.96 -22.28
C ASN A 71 -16.73 26.27 -21.79
N ASN A 72 -16.96 25.02 -22.15
CA ASN A 72 -18.06 24.24 -21.60
C ASN A 72 -17.98 24.08 -20.08
N ALA A 73 -16.78 23.83 -19.54
CA ALA A 73 -16.57 23.75 -18.11
C ALA A 73 -16.80 25.10 -17.43
N LEU A 74 -16.34 26.21 -18.04
CA LEU A 74 -16.54 27.57 -17.54
C LEU A 74 -18.02 27.92 -17.48
N GLU A 75 -18.80 27.62 -18.51
CA GLU A 75 -20.23 27.87 -18.52
C GLU A 75 -20.93 27.18 -17.33
N ILE A 76 -20.62 25.91 -17.06
CA ILE A 76 -21.18 25.19 -15.92
C ILE A 76 -20.75 25.82 -14.60
N ALA A 77 -19.47 26.21 -14.48
CA ALA A 77 -18.91 26.77 -13.25
C ALA A 77 -19.56 28.11 -12.92
N VAL A 78 -19.75 29.01 -13.92
CA VAL A 78 -20.39 30.30 -13.77
C VAL A 78 -21.87 30.15 -13.40
N GLN A 79 -22.60 29.28 -14.13
CA GLN A 79 -24.03 29.04 -13.85
C GLN A 79 -24.30 28.51 -12.44
N LYS A 80 -23.36 27.75 -11.89
CA LYS A 80 -23.46 27.12 -10.56
C LYS A 80 -22.72 27.88 -9.48
N ASN A 81 -22.07 28.99 -9.81
CA ASN A 81 -21.19 29.75 -8.90
C ASN A 81 -20.14 28.90 -8.17
N TYR A 82 -19.44 28.05 -8.93
CA TYR A 82 -18.41 27.21 -8.38
C TYR A 82 -17.04 27.91 -8.37
N LEU A 83 -16.24 27.71 -7.31
CA LEU A 83 -14.87 28.20 -7.20
C LEU A 83 -13.93 27.67 -8.29
N SER A 84 -14.29 26.56 -8.94
CA SER A 84 -13.58 26.05 -10.12
C SER A 84 -13.53 27.03 -11.31
N GLU A 85 -14.39 28.06 -11.32
CA GLU A 85 -14.34 29.14 -12.30
C GLU A 85 -12.94 29.77 -12.35
N ILE A 86 -12.34 30.07 -11.21
CA ILE A 86 -11.00 30.68 -11.11
C ILE A 86 -9.94 29.79 -11.78
N THR A 87 -9.96 28.50 -11.45
CA THR A 87 -9.06 27.52 -12.07
C THR A 87 -9.23 27.46 -13.59
N ILE A 88 -10.49 27.50 -14.07
CA ILE A 88 -10.75 27.45 -15.52
C ILE A 88 -10.26 28.73 -16.22
N LEU A 89 -10.44 29.89 -15.61
CA LEU A 89 -9.92 31.15 -16.13
C LEU A 89 -8.40 31.11 -16.24
N HIS A 90 -7.71 30.60 -15.23
CA HIS A 90 -6.25 30.39 -15.26
C HIS A 90 -5.83 29.46 -16.42
N GLU A 91 -6.49 28.32 -16.58
CA GLU A 91 -6.21 27.36 -17.67
C GLU A 91 -6.46 27.95 -19.06
N LEU A 92 -7.51 28.77 -19.21
CA LEU A 92 -7.75 29.54 -20.44
C LEU A 92 -6.62 30.55 -20.70
N GLY A 93 -6.11 31.20 -19.65
CA GLY A 93 -4.93 32.06 -19.75
C GLY A 93 -3.70 31.30 -20.30
N ILE A 94 -3.46 30.08 -19.79
CA ILE A 94 -2.39 29.20 -20.28
C ILE A 94 -2.63 28.82 -21.75
N LEU A 95 -3.85 28.44 -22.12
CA LEU A 95 -4.21 28.09 -23.50
C LEU A 95 -3.90 29.23 -24.46
N TYR A 96 -4.42 30.45 -24.19
CA TYR A 96 -4.22 31.59 -25.07
C TYR A 96 -2.77 32.05 -25.14
N ARG A 97 -2.03 31.94 -24.04
CA ARG A 97 -0.58 32.15 -24.04
C ARG A 97 0.14 31.15 -24.95
N SER A 98 -0.22 29.86 -24.89
CA SER A 98 0.33 28.81 -25.76
C SER A 98 0.03 29.03 -27.23
N MET A 99 -1.13 29.64 -27.54
CA MET A 99 -1.52 30.09 -28.88
C MET A 99 -0.83 31.38 -29.30
N GLN A 100 0.04 31.98 -28.48
CA GLN A 100 0.66 33.27 -28.67
C GLN A 100 -0.34 34.45 -28.76
N ASN A 101 -1.56 34.25 -28.30
CA ASN A 101 -2.56 35.30 -28.13
C ASN A 101 -2.44 35.95 -26.76
N LEU A 102 -1.36 36.71 -26.58
CA LEU A 102 -0.99 37.30 -25.30
C LEU A 102 -2.03 38.27 -24.73
N PRO A 103 -2.74 39.09 -25.53
CA PRO A 103 -3.83 39.95 -24.98
C PRO A 103 -5.00 39.16 -24.37
N GLU A 104 -5.42 38.07 -25.00
CA GLU A 104 -6.46 37.23 -24.42
C GLU A 104 -5.96 36.48 -23.19
N ALA A 105 -4.70 36.00 -23.19
CA ALA A 105 -4.08 35.39 -22.03
C ALA A 105 -4.07 36.35 -20.82
N GLU A 106 -3.72 37.62 -21.04
CA GLU A 106 -3.74 38.68 -20.02
C GLU A 106 -5.15 38.86 -19.44
N ARG A 107 -6.16 38.95 -20.30
CA ARG A 107 -7.55 39.09 -19.87
C ARG A 107 -7.98 37.93 -18.95
N TYR A 108 -7.64 36.72 -19.28
CA TYR A 108 -8.01 35.55 -18.48
C TYR A 108 -7.22 35.45 -17.17
N PHE A 109 -5.90 35.70 -17.19
CA PHE A 109 -5.12 35.69 -15.95
C PHE A 109 -5.51 36.83 -15.00
N LEU A 110 -5.82 38.03 -15.51
CA LEU A 110 -6.34 39.12 -14.68
C LEU A 110 -7.70 38.78 -14.07
N ALA A 111 -8.59 38.15 -14.84
CA ALA A 111 -9.90 37.73 -14.32
C ALA A 111 -9.74 36.67 -13.23
N ALA A 112 -8.79 35.73 -13.36
CA ALA A 112 -8.47 34.76 -12.31
C ALA A 112 -7.90 35.44 -11.07
N TYR A 113 -6.92 36.35 -11.23
CA TYR A 113 -6.30 37.12 -10.15
C TYR A 113 -7.32 37.97 -9.36
N GLU A 114 -8.24 38.65 -10.04
CA GLU A 114 -9.25 39.48 -9.40
C GLU A 114 -10.28 38.69 -8.59
N LYS A 115 -10.61 37.47 -9.06
CA LYS A 115 -11.59 36.60 -8.40
C LYS A 115 -10.97 35.77 -7.27
N GLU A 116 -9.66 35.55 -7.27
CA GLU A 116 -8.99 34.73 -6.27
C GLU A 116 -8.95 35.45 -4.91
N THR A 117 -9.40 34.76 -3.88
CA THR A 117 -9.46 35.29 -2.50
C THR A 117 -8.39 34.66 -1.59
N ASP A 118 -7.83 33.53 -1.98
CA ASP A 118 -6.74 32.87 -1.26
C ASP A 118 -5.41 33.55 -1.64
N GLU A 119 -4.73 34.12 -0.66
CA GLU A 119 -3.49 34.86 -0.92
C GLU A 119 -2.40 34.01 -1.58
N GLU A 120 -2.25 32.76 -1.16
CA GLU A 120 -1.23 31.87 -1.74
C GLU A 120 -1.51 31.53 -3.20
N LYS A 121 -2.77 31.30 -3.54
CA LYS A 121 -3.17 31.12 -4.94
C LYS A 121 -3.02 32.41 -5.74
N LYS A 122 -3.29 33.56 -5.11
CA LYS A 122 -3.11 34.87 -5.73
C LYS A 122 -1.66 35.14 -6.09
N TYR A 123 -0.69 34.68 -5.29
CA TYR A 123 0.73 34.71 -5.64
C TYR A 123 1.08 33.83 -6.85
N MET A 124 0.38 32.70 -7.03
CA MET A 124 0.53 31.88 -8.24
C MET A 124 -0.03 32.58 -9.49
N GLU A 125 -1.16 33.29 -9.36
CA GLU A 125 -1.67 34.12 -10.47
C GLU A 125 -0.70 35.26 -10.80
N CYS A 126 -0.09 35.90 -9.78
CA CYS A 126 0.96 36.90 -9.98
C CYS A 126 2.15 36.33 -10.75
N LEU A 127 2.58 35.07 -10.45
CA LEU A 127 3.66 34.41 -11.20
C LEU A 127 3.29 34.25 -12.67
N SER A 128 2.07 33.81 -12.96
CA SER A 128 1.57 33.61 -14.32
C SER A 128 1.50 34.94 -15.11
N LEU A 129 1.02 36.01 -14.45
CA LEU A 129 1.00 37.37 -15.02
C LEU A 129 2.42 37.91 -15.24
N GLY A 130 3.29 37.74 -14.27
CA GLY A 130 4.68 38.14 -14.38
C GLY A 130 5.38 37.50 -15.57
N TYR A 131 5.22 36.19 -15.72
CA TYR A 131 5.78 35.47 -16.88
C TYR A 131 5.16 35.92 -18.20
N LEU A 132 3.83 36.15 -18.22
CA LEU A 132 3.15 36.70 -19.41
C LEU A 132 3.72 38.07 -19.81
N TYR A 133 3.86 38.99 -18.84
CA TYR A 133 4.40 40.32 -19.11
C TYR A 133 5.86 40.31 -19.56
N MET A 134 6.67 39.32 -19.11
CA MET A 134 7.99 39.08 -19.69
C MET A 134 7.90 38.76 -21.17
N GLN A 135 7.01 37.84 -21.56
CA GLN A 135 6.78 37.49 -22.98
C GLN A 135 6.28 38.69 -23.82
N MET A 136 5.52 39.60 -23.20
CA MET A 136 5.04 40.82 -23.85
C MET A 136 6.11 41.95 -23.90
N GLY A 137 7.26 41.77 -23.30
CA GLY A 137 8.30 42.79 -23.17
C GLY A 137 7.93 43.96 -22.23
N GLN A 138 6.93 43.74 -21.36
CA GLN A 138 6.45 44.76 -20.42
C GLN A 138 7.18 44.62 -19.07
N THR A 139 8.46 45.07 -19.07
CA THR A 139 9.39 44.87 -17.94
C THR A 139 8.86 45.34 -16.59
N GLU A 140 8.24 46.52 -16.51
CA GLU A 140 7.76 47.06 -15.23
C GLU A 140 6.57 46.26 -14.69
N ASN A 141 5.66 45.85 -15.55
CA ASN A 141 4.55 44.99 -15.14
C ASN A 141 5.03 43.60 -14.72
N ALA A 142 5.96 43.01 -15.47
CA ALA A 142 6.59 41.75 -15.13
C ALA A 142 7.24 41.82 -13.74
N ARG A 143 8.12 42.82 -13.52
CA ARG A 143 8.78 43.04 -12.23
C ARG A 143 7.81 43.20 -11.08
N LYS A 144 6.74 43.98 -11.25
CA LYS A 144 5.70 44.21 -10.25
C LYS A 144 5.06 42.88 -9.81
N TYR A 145 4.55 42.08 -10.75
CA TYR A 145 3.84 40.85 -10.44
C TYR A 145 4.76 39.74 -9.92
N LEU A 146 6.00 39.65 -10.45
CA LEU A 146 7.00 38.70 -9.95
C LEU A 146 7.43 39.01 -8.50
N LYS A 147 7.65 40.30 -8.17
CA LYS A 147 7.94 40.71 -6.77
C LYS A 147 6.76 40.39 -5.84
N MET A 148 5.51 40.51 -6.30
CA MET A 148 4.35 40.08 -5.51
C MET A 148 4.35 38.57 -5.31
N SER A 149 4.63 37.78 -6.33
CA SER A 149 4.71 36.32 -6.27
C SER A 149 5.79 35.83 -5.33
N ALA A 150 6.91 36.54 -5.24
CA ALA A 150 8.03 36.20 -4.34
C ALA A 150 7.66 36.28 -2.84
N ASN A 151 6.51 36.88 -2.46
CA ASN A 151 6.02 36.87 -1.09
C ASN A 151 5.24 35.60 -0.71
N SER A 152 5.08 34.61 -1.62
CA SER A 152 4.44 33.35 -1.33
C SER A 152 5.14 32.61 -0.19
N SER A 153 4.41 31.92 0.66
CA SER A 153 4.97 30.99 1.64
C SER A 153 5.48 29.67 1.03
N LYS A 154 5.12 29.42 -0.25
CA LYS A 154 5.52 28.20 -0.96
C LYS A 154 6.86 28.39 -1.63
N ALA A 155 7.86 27.66 -1.18
CA ALA A 155 9.22 27.70 -1.73
C ALA A 155 9.29 27.58 -3.25
N TYR A 156 8.49 26.66 -3.84
CA TYR A 156 8.43 26.51 -5.30
C TYR A 156 8.01 27.81 -6.03
N THR A 157 6.98 28.51 -5.50
CA THR A 157 6.49 29.78 -6.07
C THR A 157 7.54 30.89 -5.93
N GLN A 158 8.22 30.95 -4.76
CA GLN A 158 9.30 31.91 -4.53
C GLN A 158 10.47 31.70 -5.49
N ILE A 159 10.96 30.44 -5.60
CA ILE A 159 12.06 30.10 -6.52
C ILE A 159 11.68 30.50 -7.94
N SER A 160 10.50 30.09 -8.41
CA SER A 160 10.05 30.43 -9.77
C SER A 160 9.95 31.95 -10.00
N ALA A 161 9.52 32.70 -8.99
CA ALA A 161 9.45 34.16 -9.08
C ALA A 161 10.85 34.80 -9.14
N TYR A 162 11.79 34.35 -8.30
CA TYR A 162 13.16 34.84 -8.31
C TYR A 162 13.92 34.46 -9.59
N ASP A 163 13.70 33.24 -10.09
CA ASP A 163 14.29 32.84 -11.38
C ASP A 163 13.78 33.73 -12.52
N CYS A 164 12.46 34.01 -12.56
CA CYS A 164 11.91 34.93 -13.55
C CYS A 164 12.49 36.36 -13.39
N LEU A 165 12.65 36.85 -12.15
CA LEU A 165 13.28 38.15 -11.88
C LEU A 165 14.75 38.16 -12.30
N TYR A 166 15.50 37.11 -12.03
CA TYR A 166 16.87 36.95 -12.50
C TYR A 166 16.98 37.11 -14.02
N PHE A 167 16.16 36.39 -14.77
CA PHE A 167 16.16 36.48 -16.24
C PHE A 167 15.72 37.87 -16.72
N LEU A 168 14.68 38.45 -16.09
CA LEU A 168 14.17 39.76 -16.41
C LEU A 168 15.27 40.84 -16.25
N GLU A 169 15.97 40.87 -15.11
CA GLU A 169 16.99 41.85 -14.82
C GLU A 169 18.24 41.64 -15.69
N LYS A 170 18.58 40.38 -15.96
CA LYS A 170 19.67 40.02 -16.88
C LYS A 170 19.42 40.51 -18.32
N ASP A 171 18.16 40.39 -18.82
CA ASP A 171 17.79 40.78 -20.16
C ASP A 171 17.84 42.31 -20.39
N ILE A 172 17.81 43.09 -19.31
CA ILE A 172 17.97 44.55 -19.33
C ILE A 172 19.35 45.01 -18.85
N ASP A 173 20.35 44.12 -18.81
CA ASP A 173 21.71 44.36 -18.37
C ASP A 173 21.87 44.83 -16.90
N ASN A 174 20.85 44.63 -16.05
CA ASN A 174 20.89 44.93 -14.62
C ASN A 174 21.50 43.74 -13.84
N PHE A 175 22.78 43.47 -14.07
CA PHE A 175 23.46 42.28 -13.53
C PHE A 175 23.57 42.28 -12.00
N GLU A 176 23.61 43.42 -11.35
CA GLU A 176 23.70 43.54 -9.89
C GLU A 176 22.44 42.97 -9.23
N GLU A 177 21.27 43.41 -9.64
CA GLU A 177 19.98 42.86 -9.13
C GLU A 177 19.75 41.41 -9.58
N ALA A 178 20.15 41.04 -10.80
CA ALA A 178 20.05 39.68 -11.28
C ALA A 178 20.79 38.69 -10.36
N ILE A 179 22.02 39.01 -9.94
CA ILE A 179 22.79 38.19 -9.00
C ILE A 179 22.04 38.02 -7.67
N VAL A 180 21.47 39.09 -7.13
CA VAL A 180 20.69 39.02 -5.86
C VAL A 180 19.51 38.04 -5.97
N TYR A 181 18.76 38.09 -7.07
CA TYR A 181 17.63 37.17 -7.26
C TYR A 181 18.09 35.73 -7.44
N HIS A 182 19.21 35.50 -8.12
CA HIS A 182 19.78 34.16 -8.23
C HIS A 182 20.20 33.60 -6.87
N GLU A 183 20.90 34.36 -6.06
CA GLU A 183 21.30 33.96 -4.70
C GLU A 183 20.12 33.67 -3.80
N LEU A 184 19.01 34.42 -3.92
CA LEU A 184 17.78 34.15 -3.18
C LEU A 184 17.12 32.84 -3.61
N ALA A 185 17.03 32.56 -4.92
CA ALA A 185 16.51 31.31 -5.45
C ALA A 185 17.37 30.12 -4.99
N ASP A 186 18.68 30.21 -5.08
CA ASP A 186 19.62 29.17 -4.64
C ASP A 186 19.53 28.89 -3.14
N SER A 187 19.42 29.94 -2.32
CA SER A 187 19.30 29.79 -0.88
C SER A 187 18.06 28.99 -0.50
N ILE A 188 16.91 29.25 -1.14
CA ILE A 188 15.66 28.52 -0.89
C ILE A 188 15.77 27.08 -1.42
N THR A 189 16.35 26.87 -2.60
CA THR A 189 16.56 25.57 -3.22
C THR A 189 17.41 24.68 -2.31
N ASN A 190 18.55 25.18 -1.84
CA ASN A 190 19.44 24.45 -0.93
C ASN A 190 18.74 24.07 0.38
N SER A 191 17.92 24.98 0.93
CA SER A 191 17.13 24.70 2.15
C SER A 191 16.09 23.60 1.93
N MET A 192 15.44 23.57 0.77
CA MET A 192 14.49 22.51 0.39
C MET A 192 15.19 21.16 0.20
N GLU A 193 16.34 21.12 -0.45
CA GLU A 193 17.11 19.88 -0.65
C GLU A 193 17.56 19.29 0.68
N GLU A 194 18.00 20.14 1.63
CA GLU A 194 18.35 19.70 2.98
C GLU A 194 17.16 19.09 3.71
N LEU A 195 15.99 19.75 3.66
CA LEU A 195 14.75 19.24 4.26
C LEU A 195 14.32 17.91 3.65
N ASN A 196 14.29 17.81 2.32
CA ASN A 196 13.95 16.59 1.61
C ASN A 196 14.89 15.43 1.95
N SER A 197 16.20 15.73 2.06
CA SER A 197 17.22 14.74 2.46
C SER A 197 16.98 14.24 3.88
N ARG A 198 16.65 15.11 4.82
CA ARG A 198 16.32 14.75 6.21
C ARG A 198 15.05 13.90 6.28
N GLU A 199 13.99 14.27 5.55
CA GLU A 199 12.75 13.49 5.48
C GLU A 199 12.96 12.10 4.87
N LEU A 200 13.79 12.02 3.82
CA LEU A 200 14.16 10.75 3.20
C LEU A 200 14.89 9.84 4.18
N ILE A 201 15.89 10.37 4.90
CA ILE A 201 16.63 9.62 5.91
C ILE A 201 15.68 9.12 7.01
N ALA A 202 14.80 9.99 7.53
CA ALA A 202 13.83 9.62 8.55
C ALA A 202 12.86 8.53 8.07
N SER A 203 12.41 8.61 6.81
CA SER A 203 11.53 7.60 6.20
C SER A 203 12.22 6.25 6.04
N LEU A 204 13.50 6.26 5.62
CA LEU A 204 14.33 5.07 5.48
C LEU A 204 14.63 4.42 6.84
N GLN A 205 14.93 5.22 7.87
CA GLN A 205 15.12 4.73 9.24
C GLN A 205 13.85 4.04 9.76
N LYS A 206 12.69 4.68 9.60
CA LYS A 206 11.40 4.09 9.99
C LYS A 206 11.10 2.78 9.25
N LYS A 207 11.42 2.72 7.95
CA LYS A 207 11.26 1.49 7.15
C LYS A 207 12.18 0.39 7.68
N TYR A 208 13.45 0.70 7.93
CA TYR A 208 14.41 -0.25 8.48
C TYR A 208 13.98 -0.80 9.85
N GLU A 209 13.51 0.07 10.77
CA GLU A 209 13.01 -0.34 12.08
C GLU A 209 11.79 -1.28 11.96
N ASN A 210 10.87 -0.98 11.06
CA ASN A 210 9.70 -1.83 10.81
C ASN A 210 10.11 -3.20 10.24
N GLU A 211 11.03 -3.25 9.27
CA GLU A 211 11.53 -4.50 8.71
C GLU A 211 12.26 -5.34 9.76
N LYS A 212 13.08 -4.69 10.62
CA LYS A 212 13.76 -5.34 11.74
C LYS A 212 12.75 -5.95 12.72
N LEU A 213 11.73 -5.18 13.12
CA LEU A 213 10.67 -5.64 14.03
C LEU A 213 9.90 -6.83 13.44
N GLN A 214 9.60 -6.80 12.13
CA GLN A 214 8.95 -7.92 11.44
C GLN A 214 9.83 -9.18 11.46
N ASN A 215 11.15 -9.03 11.22
CA ASN A 215 12.09 -10.13 11.25
C ASN A 215 12.22 -10.73 12.67
N ASP A 216 12.31 -9.90 13.69
CA ASP A 216 12.37 -10.33 15.09
C ASP A 216 11.09 -11.08 15.50
N ASN A 217 9.92 -10.59 15.07
CA ASN A 217 8.64 -11.27 15.28
C ASN A 217 8.57 -12.63 14.56
N LEU A 218 9.11 -12.71 13.34
CA LEU A 218 9.17 -13.96 12.59
C LEU A 218 10.10 -14.97 13.28
N GLN A 219 11.27 -14.53 13.73
CA GLN A 219 12.18 -15.39 14.49
C GLN A 219 11.56 -15.89 15.80
N MET A 220 10.83 -15.03 16.53
CA MET A 220 10.10 -15.46 17.72
C MET A 220 9.03 -16.50 17.40
N LYS A 221 8.26 -16.32 16.34
CA LYS A 221 7.28 -17.32 15.87
C LYS A 221 7.94 -18.67 15.55
N VAL A 222 9.07 -18.65 14.85
CA VAL A 222 9.83 -19.88 14.53
C VAL A 222 10.32 -20.57 15.79
N ARG A 223 10.87 -19.82 16.75
CA ARG A 223 11.29 -20.39 18.05
C ARG A 223 10.13 -21.01 18.82
N TYR A 224 8.99 -20.32 18.84
CA TYR A 224 7.78 -20.81 19.53
C TYR A 224 7.20 -22.08 18.87
N THR A 225 7.13 -22.12 17.53
CA THR A 225 6.70 -23.34 16.80
C THR A 225 7.64 -24.50 17.01
N ASN A 226 8.96 -24.28 17.03
CA ASN A 226 9.94 -25.31 17.34
C ASN A 226 9.79 -25.83 18.77
N PHE A 227 9.57 -24.95 19.73
CA PHE A 227 9.33 -25.35 21.13
C PHE A 227 8.09 -26.23 21.27
N ILE A 228 6.97 -25.88 20.62
CA ILE A 228 5.77 -26.72 20.59
C ILE A 228 6.06 -28.08 19.93
N LEU A 229 6.76 -28.07 18.79
CA LEU A 229 7.08 -29.29 18.07
C LEU A 229 7.90 -30.28 18.93
N TRP A 230 8.96 -29.79 19.58
CA TRP A 230 9.77 -30.62 20.50
C TRP A 230 8.97 -31.10 21.70
N GLY A 231 8.10 -30.25 22.26
CA GLY A 231 7.19 -30.64 23.35
C GLY A 231 6.22 -31.74 22.95
N THR A 232 5.64 -31.69 21.75
CA THR A 232 4.74 -32.74 21.24
C THR A 232 5.48 -34.05 20.96
N ILE A 233 6.70 -34.00 20.43
CA ILE A 233 7.53 -35.19 20.22
C ILE A 233 7.89 -35.87 21.56
N ALA A 234 8.28 -35.07 22.55
CA ALA A 234 8.56 -35.59 23.90
C ALA A 234 7.32 -36.21 24.54
N PHE A 235 6.16 -35.58 24.42
CA PHE A 235 4.91 -36.13 24.93
C PHE A 235 4.53 -37.47 24.26
N LEU A 236 4.62 -37.53 22.93
CA LEU A 236 4.35 -38.75 22.16
C LEU A 236 5.31 -39.90 22.54
N SER A 237 6.60 -39.57 22.79
CA SER A 237 7.59 -40.60 23.24
C SER A 237 7.25 -41.17 24.60
N VAL A 238 6.79 -40.32 25.55
CA VAL A 238 6.32 -40.80 26.86
C VAL A 238 5.06 -41.71 26.72
N VAL A 239 4.11 -41.31 25.90
CA VAL A 239 2.91 -42.12 25.63
C VAL A 239 3.30 -43.47 25.01
N ALA A 240 4.20 -43.48 24.06
CA ALA A 240 4.70 -44.72 23.44
C ALA A 240 5.36 -45.64 24.45
N CYS A 241 6.21 -45.09 25.35
CA CYS A 241 6.85 -45.87 26.43
C CYS A 241 5.80 -46.44 27.40
N MET A 242 4.77 -45.69 27.76
CA MET A 242 3.70 -46.16 28.61
C MET A 242 2.90 -47.29 27.93
N CYS A 243 2.56 -47.12 26.66
CA CYS A 243 1.88 -48.18 25.88
C CYS A 243 2.71 -49.45 25.76
N TYR A 244 4.04 -49.31 25.52
CA TYR A 244 4.97 -50.43 25.50
C TYR A 244 5.05 -51.15 26.85
N TYR A 245 5.15 -50.38 27.95
CA TYR A 245 5.14 -50.96 29.31
C TYR A 245 3.83 -51.67 29.62
N TYR A 246 2.71 -51.10 29.27
CA TYR A 246 1.38 -51.74 29.45
C TYR A 246 1.27 -53.02 28.63
N TYR A 247 1.68 -53.01 27.38
CA TYR A 247 1.68 -54.20 26.52
C TYR A 247 2.58 -55.32 27.09
N LYS A 248 3.82 -54.98 27.50
CA LYS A 248 4.75 -55.92 28.11
C LYS A 248 4.16 -56.52 29.40
N ASN A 249 3.60 -55.70 30.24
CA ASN A 249 2.99 -56.16 31.50
C ASN A 249 1.79 -57.10 31.24
N ARG A 250 0.95 -56.76 30.28
CA ARG A 250 -0.18 -57.63 29.88
C ARG A 250 0.28 -58.96 29.34
N ASN A 251 1.37 -58.98 28.56
CA ASN A 251 1.92 -60.21 28.00
C ASN A 251 2.60 -61.08 29.08
N ASN A 252 3.28 -60.47 30.05
CA ASN A 252 3.82 -61.17 31.21
C ASN A 252 2.72 -61.80 32.06
N LYS A 253 1.62 -61.08 32.31
CA LYS A 253 0.42 -61.64 33.03
C LYS A 253 -0.15 -62.86 32.30
N LYS A 254 -0.21 -62.86 30.97
CA LYS A 254 -0.69 -64.01 30.20
C LYS A 254 0.26 -65.23 30.38
N LYS A 255 1.59 -65.01 30.30
CA LYS A 255 2.56 -66.06 30.52
C LYS A 255 2.49 -66.65 31.92
N ILE A 256 2.30 -65.78 32.94
CA ILE A 256 2.12 -66.27 34.32
C ILE A 256 0.87 -67.16 34.42
N ALA A 257 -0.26 -66.71 33.84
CA ALA A 257 -1.50 -67.50 33.85
C ALA A 257 -1.34 -68.84 33.10
N GLU A 258 -0.58 -68.90 32.00
CA GLU A 258 -0.27 -70.12 31.29
C GLU A 258 0.58 -71.09 32.13
N ILE A 259 1.59 -70.56 32.86
CA ILE A 259 2.44 -71.35 33.76
C ILE A 259 1.60 -71.86 34.96
N GLU A 260 0.76 -71.03 35.54
CA GLU A 260 -0.14 -71.44 36.64
C GLU A 260 -1.08 -72.58 36.21
N LEU A 261 -1.60 -72.51 34.95
CA LEU A 261 -2.43 -73.63 34.41
C LEU A 261 -1.64 -74.90 34.28
N GLN A 262 -0.39 -74.82 33.72
CA GLN A 262 0.47 -76.02 33.62
C GLN A 262 0.83 -76.61 34.98
N ILE A 263 1.08 -75.77 35.98
CA ILE A 263 1.36 -76.24 37.35
C ILE A 263 0.14 -77.01 37.89
N ARG A 264 -1.08 -76.49 37.73
CA ARG A 264 -2.29 -77.13 38.17
C ARG A 264 -2.53 -78.49 37.46
N ASP A 265 -2.33 -78.54 36.13
CA ASP A 265 -2.45 -79.77 35.33
C ASP A 265 -1.46 -80.84 35.80
N ASN A 266 -0.20 -80.41 36.10
CA ASN A 266 0.78 -81.32 36.67
C ASN A 266 0.49 -81.78 38.08
N GLU A 267 -0.13 -80.92 38.94
CA GLU A 267 -0.56 -81.28 40.28
C GLU A 267 -1.71 -82.33 40.25
N GLU A 268 -2.67 -82.17 39.31
CA GLU A 268 -3.71 -83.17 39.08
C GLU A 268 -3.17 -84.50 38.56
N GLU A 269 -2.11 -84.46 37.74
CA GLU A 269 -1.45 -85.71 37.27
C GLU A 269 -0.70 -86.40 38.39
N ILE A 270 0.05 -85.65 39.22
CA ILE A 270 0.75 -86.16 40.40
C ILE A 270 -0.28 -86.80 41.36
N GLU A 271 -1.45 -86.21 41.60
CA GLU A 271 -2.45 -86.74 42.46
C GLU A 271 -3.06 -88.02 41.92
N ARG A 272 -3.23 -88.10 40.57
CA ARG A 272 -3.66 -89.42 39.93
C ARG A 272 -2.59 -90.51 40.13
N TYR A 273 -1.31 -90.24 39.97
CA TYR A 273 -0.26 -91.21 40.23
C TYR A 273 -0.19 -91.60 41.70
N ARG A 274 -0.44 -90.68 42.64
CA ARG A 274 -0.55 -91.04 44.07
C ARG A 274 -1.66 -92.04 44.35
N GLN A 275 -2.84 -91.78 43.75
CA GLN A 275 -3.95 -92.69 43.89
C GLN A 275 -3.62 -94.07 43.26
N GLU A 276 -3.03 -94.14 42.11
CA GLU A 276 -2.59 -95.35 41.48
C GLU A 276 -1.57 -96.15 42.34
N ILE A 277 -0.66 -95.39 42.95
CA ILE A 277 0.38 -96.08 43.88
C ILE A 277 -0.34 -96.59 45.12
N GLU A 278 -1.30 -95.85 45.66
CA GLU A 278 -2.02 -96.30 46.85
C GLU A 278 -2.91 -97.54 46.56
N ASP A 279 -3.55 -97.56 45.38
CA ASP A 279 -4.29 -98.75 44.92
C ASP A 279 -3.43 -99.95 44.71
N ILE A 280 -2.21 -99.77 44.12
CA ILE A 280 -1.20 -100.82 43.95
C ILE A 280 -0.75 -101.35 45.34
N GLN A 281 -0.52 -100.41 46.30
CA GLN A 281 -0.12 -100.73 47.66
C GLN A 281 -1.18 -101.56 48.37
N ILE A 282 -2.43 -101.17 48.26
CA ILE A 282 -3.58 -101.91 48.82
C ILE A 282 -3.72 -103.30 48.20
N SER A 283 -3.58 -103.40 46.85
CA SER A 283 -3.61 -104.68 46.13
C SER A 283 -2.43 -105.59 46.56
N LYS A 284 -1.24 -105.03 46.76
CA LYS A 284 -0.09 -105.78 47.25
C LYS A 284 -0.31 -106.31 48.65
N ASP A 285 -0.87 -105.49 49.56
CA ASP A 285 -1.14 -105.89 50.93
C ASP A 285 -2.22 -106.95 51.00
N GLN A 286 -3.25 -106.92 50.07
CA GLN A 286 -4.20 -107.96 49.88
C GLN A 286 -3.52 -109.28 49.46
N VAL A 287 -2.68 -109.25 48.43
CA VAL A 287 -1.93 -110.48 47.98
C VAL A 287 -1.03 -111.03 49.07
N VAL A 288 -0.35 -110.15 49.88
CA VAL A 288 0.42 -110.63 51.06
C VAL A 288 -0.42 -111.31 52.11
N LYS A 289 -1.68 -110.71 52.38
CA LYS A 289 -2.63 -111.33 53.33
C LYS A 289 -3.17 -112.67 52.82
N GLU A 290 -3.47 -112.79 51.51
CA GLU A 290 -3.92 -114.05 50.91
C GLU A 290 -2.78 -115.11 50.97
N ASN A 291 -1.57 -114.74 50.70
CA ASN A 291 -0.41 -115.70 50.81
C ASN A 291 -0.17 -116.18 52.26
N LEU A 292 -0.39 -115.26 53.27
CA LEU A 292 -0.29 -115.62 54.70
C LEU A 292 -1.44 -116.47 55.22
N MET A 293 -2.56 -116.52 54.49
CA MET A 293 -3.65 -117.50 54.87
C MET A 293 -3.53 -118.87 54.23
N LEU A 294 -2.62 -119.03 53.30
CA LEU A 294 -2.38 -120.29 52.57
C LEU A 294 -1.20 -121.10 53.17
N GLU A 295 -0.47 -120.54 54.17
CA GLU A 295 0.51 -121.28 55.03
C GLU A 295 -0.19 -121.68 56.35
#